data_5a0b7c719383c0db157494b57be48185
#
_entry.id   5a0b7c719383c0db157494b57be48185
#
_cell.length_a   1.000
_cell.length_b   1.000
_cell.length_c   1.000
_cell.angle_alpha   90.00
_cell.angle_beta   90.00
_cell.angle_gamma   90.00
#
_symmetry.space_group_name_H-M   'P 1'
#
loop_
_entity.id
_entity.type
_entity.pdbx_description
1 polymer ?
#
loop_
_entity_poly.entity_id
_entity_poly.type
_entity_poly.pdbx_seq_one_letter_code
_entity_poly.pdbx_strand_id
1 'polypeptide(L)'
;MAARGGTARSKAAIPQLAWSAVRPSPVVLVSGGEDVLAERAVAMLRDALRDEDPALEVSDLEADGYRRGELLTLASPSLFGEPRLIRVAAVERSTDDFLVDALEYLEAPAEGTVVVLRHRSGTRGKKLLDAIRAGTGGGIEIVCAELKRDADKQDFAAAEFKLAGRRIAPAALRALVAAFSDDLGELAAACRQLIADVPGDVDEATVAKYYGGRVETTAFTVADSAIAGRHGDAIIALRHALDSGADPVPIVAAFAMKIRTMAKVAGARGAAASSLGLAPWQIDRARRDLQGWDDEGLGAAIEALAAADAAVKGAERDPVFALERLVGVISARGRALA
;
A
#
# COMPACT_ATOMS: atom_id res chain seq x y z
N MET A 1 40.03 -16.10 12.97
CA MET A 1 38.77 -16.19 13.72
C MET A 1 38.15 -14.78 13.70
N ALA A 2 37.19 -14.56 12.86
CA ALA A 2 36.46 -13.30 12.76
C ALA A 2 34.99 -13.57 13.09
N ALA A 3 34.53 -13.03 14.20
CA ALA A 3 33.17 -13.15 14.68
C ALA A 3 32.24 -12.33 13.77
N ARG A 4 31.27 -13.01 13.16
CA ARG A 4 30.15 -12.40 12.44
C ARG A 4 29.19 -11.81 13.46
N GLY A 5 29.16 -10.48 13.58
CA GLY A 5 28.12 -9.76 14.31
C GLY A 5 26.80 -9.82 13.52
N GLY A 6 25.98 -10.82 13.79
CA GLY A 6 24.59 -10.82 13.37
C GLY A 6 23.83 -9.76 14.20
N THR A 7 23.29 -8.73 13.58
CA THR A 7 22.32 -7.82 14.19
C THR A 7 21.08 -8.61 14.53
N ALA A 8 20.97 -9.09 15.77
CA ALA A 8 19.75 -9.66 16.32
C ALA A 8 18.68 -8.56 16.28
N ARG A 9 17.66 -8.69 15.41
CA ARG A 9 16.40 -7.96 15.56
C ARG A 9 15.87 -8.27 16.94
N SER A 10 15.87 -7.26 17.81
CA SER A 10 15.20 -7.36 19.12
C SER A 10 13.74 -7.78 18.86
N LYS A 11 13.36 -8.97 19.31
CA LYS A 11 11.96 -9.40 19.30
C LYS A 11 11.21 -8.42 20.21
N ALA A 12 10.18 -7.76 19.68
CA ALA A 12 9.27 -6.95 20.48
C ALA A 12 8.72 -7.82 21.64
N ALA A 13 8.75 -7.29 22.86
CA ALA A 13 8.21 -8.00 24.03
C ALA A 13 6.69 -8.01 24.05
N ILE A 14 6.04 -7.07 23.33
CA ILE A 14 4.59 -6.97 23.21
C ILE A 14 4.08 -7.70 21.95
N PRO A 15 2.79 -8.14 21.94
CA PRO A 15 2.16 -8.70 20.76
C PRO A 15 2.13 -7.68 19.60
N GLN A 16 2.54 -8.13 18.41
CA GLN A 16 2.32 -7.42 17.17
C GLN A 16 1.13 -8.03 16.44
N LEU A 17 0.13 -7.22 16.15
CA LEU A 17 -1.14 -7.65 15.57
C LEU A 17 -1.33 -7.01 14.19
N ALA A 18 -2.07 -7.71 13.32
CA ALA A 18 -2.60 -7.13 12.11
C ALA A 18 -3.71 -6.11 12.45
N TRP A 19 -3.95 -5.18 11.54
CA TRP A 19 -4.99 -4.14 11.68
C TRP A 19 -6.40 -4.71 11.95
N SER A 20 -6.70 -5.92 11.44
CA SER A 20 -7.99 -6.60 11.59
C SER A 20 -8.12 -7.46 12.86
N ALA A 21 -7.06 -7.56 13.66
CA ALA A 21 -7.01 -8.38 14.88
C ALA A 21 -6.82 -7.51 16.14
N VAL A 22 -7.25 -6.26 16.07
CA VAL A 22 -7.15 -5.29 17.15
C VAL A 22 -7.98 -5.72 18.38
N ARG A 23 -7.47 -5.44 19.57
CA ARG A 23 -8.16 -5.65 20.84
C ARG A 23 -7.83 -4.54 21.84
N PRO A 24 -8.68 -4.26 22.83
CA PRO A 24 -8.39 -3.31 23.88
C PRO A 24 -7.10 -3.66 24.64
N SER A 25 -6.31 -2.65 24.93
CA SER A 25 -5.09 -2.72 25.74
C SER A 25 -4.83 -1.33 26.32
N PRO A 26 -4.21 -1.18 27.51
CA PRO A 26 -3.97 0.15 28.10
C PRO A 26 -3.22 1.10 27.17
N VAL A 27 -2.26 0.56 26.39
CA VAL A 27 -1.51 1.33 25.38
C VAL A 27 -1.55 0.57 24.06
N VAL A 28 -1.92 1.26 22.98
CA VAL A 28 -1.98 0.70 21.63
C VAL A 28 -1.07 1.54 20.73
N LEU A 29 0.04 0.98 20.30
CA LEU A 29 0.90 1.59 19.29
C LEU A 29 0.40 1.22 17.89
N VAL A 30 -0.03 2.20 17.10
CA VAL A 30 -0.40 2.02 15.68
C VAL A 30 0.73 2.54 14.82
N SER A 31 1.53 1.63 14.27
CA SER A 31 2.77 1.95 13.52
C SER A 31 2.68 1.60 12.05
N GLY A 32 3.32 2.42 11.18
CA GLY A 32 3.40 2.17 9.73
C GLY A 32 2.80 3.28 8.88
N GLY A 33 3.09 3.27 7.58
CA GLY A 33 2.73 4.35 6.66
C GLY A 33 1.30 4.29 6.11
N GLU A 34 0.59 3.17 6.28
CA GLU A 34 -0.73 2.99 5.69
C GLU A 34 -1.84 3.56 6.60
N ASP A 35 -2.35 4.72 6.21
CA ASP A 35 -3.35 5.44 7.02
C ASP A 35 -4.70 4.72 7.04
N VAL A 36 -5.12 4.13 5.92
CA VAL A 36 -6.40 3.40 5.84
C VAL A 36 -6.46 2.25 6.84
N LEU A 37 -5.36 1.48 6.95
CA LEU A 37 -5.28 0.39 7.92
C LEU A 37 -5.27 0.91 9.35
N ALA A 38 -4.59 2.02 9.60
CA ALA A 38 -4.53 2.64 10.92
C ALA A 38 -5.90 3.17 11.36
N GLU A 39 -6.61 3.88 10.48
CA GLU A 39 -7.95 4.38 10.73
C GLU A 39 -8.94 3.24 11.00
N ARG A 40 -8.85 2.14 10.22
CA ARG A 40 -9.66 0.94 10.44
C ARG A 40 -9.40 0.31 11.80
N ALA A 41 -8.14 0.12 12.16
CA ALA A 41 -7.76 -0.46 13.45
C ALA A 41 -8.28 0.40 14.62
N VAL A 42 -8.12 1.72 14.54
CA VAL A 42 -8.61 2.64 15.58
C VAL A 42 -10.13 2.66 15.65
N ALA A 43 -10.83 2.61 14.50
CA ALA A 43 -12.29 2.54 14.48
C ALA A 43 -12.80 1.24 15.12
N MET A 44 -12.21 0.09 14.76
CA MET A 44 -12.56 -1.22 15.36
C MET A 44 -12.30 -1.24 16.86
N LEU A 45 -11.19 -0.65 17.32
CA LEU A 45 -10.89 -0.54 18.75
C LEU A 45 -11.93 0.31 19.49
N ARG A 46 -12.28 1.48 18.94
CA ARG A 46 -13.31 2.35 19.49
C ARG A 46 -14.66 1.64 19.57
N ASP A 47 -15.05 0.92 18.49
CA ASP A 47 -16.33 0.25 18.44
C ASP A 47 -16.38 -0.91 19.46
N ALA A 48 -15.30 -1.68 19.58
CA ALA A 48 -15.18 -2.73 20.62
C ALA A 48 -15.28 -2.16 22.04
N LEU A 49 -14.64 -1.02 22.32
CA LEU A 49 -14.74 -0.37 23.63
C LEU A 49 -16.15 0.20 23.89
N ARG A 50 -16.85 0.71 22.87
CA ARG A 50 -18.24 1.17 22.98
C ARG A 50 -19.24 0.05 23.17
N ASP A 51 -18.95 -1.12 22.61
CA ASP A 51 -19.77 -2.32 22.81
C ASP A 51 -19.65 -2.83 24.26
N GLU A 52 -18.46 -2.65 24.91
CA GLU A 52 -18.25 -2.95 26.31
C GLU A 52 -18.92 -1.91 27.22
N ASP A 53 -18.76 -0.62 26.90
CA ASP A 53 -19.37 0.48 27.63
C ASP A 53 -19.78 1.64 26.71
N PRO A 54 -21.08 1.87 26.48
CA PRO A 54 -21.58 2.96 25.67
C PRO A 54 -21.23 4.37 26.16
N ALA A 55 -20.85 4.53 27.46
CA ALA A 55 -20.43 5.80 28.04
C ALA A 55 -18.98 6.18 27.69
N LEU A 56 -18.30 5.42 26.81
CA LEU A 56 -16.93 5.68 26.38
C LEU A 56 -16.71 7.13 25.93
N GLU A 57 -15.86 7.85 26.67
CA GLU A 57 -15.36 9.17 26.26
C GLU A 57 -14.20 9.01 25.27
N VAL A 58 -14.27 9.75 24.15
CA VAL A 58 -13.21 9.75 23.12
C VAL A 58 -12.60 11.14 23.03
N SER A 59 -11.29 11.24 23.20
CA SER A 59 -10.52 12.46 23.09
C SER A 59 -9.44 12.35 22.04
N ASP A 60 -9.22 13.42 21.28
CA ASP A 60 -8.15 13.53 20.28
C ASP A 60 -7.05 14.45 20.78
N LEU A 61 -5.80 14.09 20.54
CA LEU A 61 -4.61 14.82 20.92
C LEU A 61 -3.60 14.82 19.76
N GLU A 62 -3.02 16.00 19.50
CA GLU A 62 -1.97 16.15 18.49
C GLU A 62 -0.61 16.26 19.18
N ALA A 63 0.30 15.29 18.90
CA ALA A 63 1.61 15.25 19.54
C ALA A 63 2.57 16.35 19.06
N ASP A 64 2.35 16.93 17.87
CA ASP A 64 3.17 18.01 17.30
C ASP A 64 2.81 19.41 17.84
N GLY A 65 1.60 19.59 18.37
CA GLY A 65 1.15 20.80 19.04
C GLY A 65 1.01 20.68 20.56
N TYR A 66 1.53 19.59 21.13
CA TYR A 66 1.31 19.21 22.52
C TYR A 66 1.88 20.20 23.53
N ARG A 67 1.11 20.48 24.57
CA ARG A 67 1.53 21.22 25.76
C ARG A 67 1.64 20.27 26.95
N ARG A 68 2.61 20.58 27.80
CA ARG A 68 2.92 19.73 28.96
C ARG A 68 1.70 19.53 29.87
N GLY A 69 1.45 18.29 30.27
CA GLY A 69 0.36 17.89 31.15
C GLY A 69 -0.97 17.55 30.45
N GLU A 70 -1.12 17.81 29.14
CA GLU A 70 -2.39 17.55 28.43
C GLU A 70 -2.78 16.08 28.45
N LEU A 71 -1.84 15.16 28.15
CA LEU A 71 -2.08 13.72 28.17
C LEU A 71 -2.49 13.25 29.58
N LEU A 72 -1.76 13.69 30.61
CA LEU A 72 -2.02 13.31 32.00
C LEU A 72 -3.36 13.85 32.49
N THR A 73 -3.74 15.04 32.02
CA THR A 73 -5.06 15.63 32.33
C THR A 73 -6.18 14.83 31.68
N LEU A 74 -6.07 14.49 30.40
CA LEU A 74 -7.06 13.69 29.68
C LEU A 74 -7.18 12.27 30.24
N ALA A 75 -6.07 11.70 30.71
CA ALA A 75 -6.03 10.37 31.31
C ALA A 75 -6.42 10.35 32.80
N SER A 76 -6.68 11.50 33.43
CA SER A 76 -7.10 11.53 34.80
C SER A 76 -8.43 10.78 35.00
N PRO A 77 -8.61 10.05 36.12
CA PRO A 77 -9.84 9.30 36.37
C PRO A 77 -11.11 10.17 36.25
N SER A 78 -12.14 9.60 35.57
CA SER A 78 -13.45 10.25 35.53
C SER A 78 -14.12 10.25 36.91
N LEU A 79 -14.87 11.29 37.22
CA LEU A 79 -15.66 11.35 38.45
C LEU A 79 -16.78 10.28 38.51
N PHE A 80 -17.24 9.85 37.37
CA PHE A 80 -18.33 8.86 37.21
C PHE A 80 -17.86 7.49 36.76
N GLY A 81 -16.55 7.33 36.55
CA GLY A 81 -15.93 6.06 36.16
C GLY A 81 -16.08 5.69 34.70
N GLU A 82 -16.45 6.64 33.81
CA GLU A 82 -16.54 6.39 32.36
C GLU A 82 -15.17 5.99 31.79
N PRO A 83 -15.14 4.95 30.94
CA PRO A 83 -13.92 4.56 30.24
C PRO A 83 -13.52 5.62 29.22
N ARG A 84 -12.21 5.70 28.94
CA ARG A 84 -11.64 6.71 28.03
C ARG A 84 -10.82 6.10 26.93
N LEU A 85 -10.97 6.64 25.74
CA LEU A 85 -10.11 6.40 24.57
C LEU A 85 -9.43 7.71 24.18
N ILE A 86 -8.13 7.81 24.38
CA ILE A 86 -7.32 8.95 23.97
C ILE A 86 -6.57 8.56 22.70
N ARG A 87 -6.86 9.26 21.59
CA ARG A 87 -6.20 9.03 20.31
C ARG A 87 -5.16 10.11 20.09
N VAL A 88 -3.88 9.71 20.07
CA VAL A 88 -2.75 10.63 19.87
C VAL A 88 -2.24 10.48 18.44
N ALA A 89 -2.37 11.55 17.64
CA ALA A 89 -1.87 11.62 16.28
C ALA A 89 -0.46 12.25 16.22
N ALA A 90 0.19 12.14 15.07
CA ALA A 90 1.46 12.79 14.74
C ALA A 90 2.62 12.53 15.72
N VAL A 91 2.70 11.33 16.31
CA VAL A 91 3.77 10.96 17.25
C VAL A 91 5.16 11.05 16.62
N GLU A 92 5.28 10.83 15.31
CA GLU A 92 6.53 11.01 14.55
C GLU A 92 6.99 12.47 14.42
N ARG A 93 6.15 13.44 14.84
CA ARG A 93 6.47 14.87 14.86
C ARG A 93 6.32 15.47 16.25
N SER A 94 6.19 14.64 17.27
CA SER A 94 5.91 15.03 18.65
C SER A 94 6.87 16.08 19.21
N THR A 95 6.36 16.90 20.13
CA THR A 95 7.20 17.80 20.94
C THR A 95 8.00 17.03 21.99
N ASP A 96 9.01 17.67 22.60
CA ASP A 96 9.77 17.06 23.70
C ASP A 96 8.89 16.89 24.95
N ASP A 97 7.98 17.83 25.20
CA ASP A 97 7.03 17.76 26.31
C ASP A 97 6.12 16.53 26.20
N PHE A 98 5.64 16.22 24.97
CA PHE A 98 4.87 15.01 24.75
C PHE A 98 5.66 13.75 25.07
N LEU A 99 6.93 13.66 24.62
CA LEU A 99 7.76 12.49 24.86
C LEU A 99 8.06 12.26 26.35
N VAL A 100 8.20 13.34 27.12
CA VAL A 100 8.40 13.26 28.58
C VAL A 100 7.14 12.74 29.24
N ASP A 101 5.98 13.36 28.99
CA ASP A 101 4.72 12.99 29.61
C ASP A 101 4.24 11.60 29.17
N ALA A 102 4.44 11.23 27.90
CA ALA A 102 4.10 9.91 27.41
C ALA A 102 4.96 8.80 28.05
N LEU A 103 6.26 9.04 28.26
CA LEU A 103 7.12 8.09 28.96
C LEU A 103 6.71 7.97 30.45
N GLU A 104 6.37 9.07 31.09
CA GLU A 104 5.84 9.08 32.48
C GLU A 104 4.53 8.31 32.56
N TYR A 105 3.59 8.53 31.63
CA TYR A 105 2.32 7.81 31.56
C TYR A 105 2.49 6.30 31.41
N LEU A 106 3.50 5.83 30.64
CA LEU A 106 3.77 4.40 30.47
C LEU A 106 4.14 3.68 31.77
N GLU A 107 4.73 4.38 32.75
CA GLU A 107 5.12 3.77 34.03
C GLU A 107 3.87 3.37 34.88
N ALA A 108 2.77 4.11 34.74
CA ALA A 108 1.52 3.83 35.44
C ALA A 108 0.30 4.25 34.58
N PRO A 109 -0.07 3.46 33.57
CA PRO A 109 -1.25 3.75 32.76
C PRO A 109 -2.52 3.82 33.62
N ALA A 110 -3.37 4.81 33.36
CA ALA A 110 -4.59 5.00 34.13
C ALA A 110 -5.59 3.86 33.84
N GLU A 111 -6.20 3.34 34.90
CA GLU A 111 -7.24 2.30 34.82
C GLU A 111 -8.47 2.87 34.08
N GLY A 112 -9.13 2.04 33.26
CA GLY A 112 -10.27 2.45 32.44
C GLY A 112 -9.92 3.35 31.25
N THR A 113 -8.62 3.63 31.01
CA THR A 113 -8.16 4.46 29.89
C THR A 113 -7.34 3.68 28.89
N VAL A 114 -7.68 3.82 27.61
CA VAL A 114 -6.90 3.29 26.49
C VAL A 114 -6.26 4.45 25.75
N VAL A 115 -4.93 4.44 25.62
CA VAL A 115 -4.17 5.43 24.84
C VAL A 115 -3.69 4.82 23.55
N VAL A 116 -4.11 5.36 22.41
CA VAL A 116 -3.67 4.97 21.07
C VAL A 116 -2.64 5.98 20.59
N LEU A 117 -1.46 5.50 20.22
CA LEU A 117 -0.35 6.31 19.71
C LEU A 117 -0.13 6.01 18.23
N ARG A 118 -0.47 6.98 17.35
CA ARG A 118 -0.28 6.87 15.91
C ARG A 118 1.10 7.38 15.52
N HIS A 119 1.96 6.47 15.02
CA HIS A 119 3.30 6.78 14.53
C HIS A 119 3.45 6.25 13.09
N ARG A 120 3.51 7.16 12.11
CA ARG A 120 3.59 6.77 10.69
C ARG A 120 4.95 6.19 10.32
N SER A 121 6.01 6.96 10.54
CA SER A 121 7.37 6.58 10.17
C SER A 121 8.40 7.53 10.81
N GLY A 122 9.69 7.23 10.66
CA GLY A 122 10.76 8.09 11.16
C GLY A 122 11.35 7.64 12.48
N THR A 123 12.29 8.42 13.01
CA THR A 123 13.07 8.10 14.20
C THR A 123 12.68 8.92 15.44
N ARG A 124 11.85 9.94 15.26
CA ARG A 124 11.34 10.75 16.37
C ARG A 124 10.53 9.88 17.33
N GLY A 125 10.71 10.08 18.61
CA GLY A 125 10.04 9.27 19.63
C GLY A 125 10.59 7.85 19.80
N LYS A 126 11.77 7.53 19.23
CA LYS A 126 12.37 6.18 19.30
C LYS A 126 12.41 5.62 20.72
N LYS A 127 12.78 6.41 21.72
CA LYS A 127 12.82 5.98 23.13
C LYS A 127 11.43 5.55 23.63
N LEU A 128 10.37 6.29 23.26
CA LEU A 128 8.99 5.96 23.59
C LEU A 128 8.55 4.67 22.91
N LEU A 129 8.82 4.52 21.59
CA LEU A 129 8.49 3.31 20.84
C LEU A 129 9.21 2.08 21.39
N ASP A 130 10.49 2.20 21.71
CA ASP A 130 11.29 1.12 22.27
C ASP A 130 10.77 0.72 23.68
N ALA A 131 10.35 1.69 24.53
CA ALA A 131 9.76 1.43 25.84
C ALA A 131 8.43 0.66 25.71
N ILE A 132 7.53 1.08 24.81
CA ILE A 132 6.28 0.39 24.53
C ILE A 132 6.56 -1.04 24.07
N ARG A 133 7.45 -1.22 23.09
CA ARG A 133 7.83 -2.53 22.54
C ARG A 133 8.52 -3.43 23.55
N ALA A 134 9.18 -2.85 24.55
CA ALA A 134 9.76 -3.58 25.67
C ALA A 134 8.72 -4.05 26.69
N GLY A 135 7.45 -3.62 26.56
CA GLY A 135 6.34 -4.02 27.43
C GLY A 135 5.97 -3.00 28.51
N THR A 136 6.63 -1.83 28.55
CA THR A 136 6.24 -0.76 29.47
C THR A 136 4.84 -0.29 29.12
N GLY A 137 3.96 -0.18 30.10
CA GLY A 137 2.56 0.20 29.93
C GLY A 137 1.61 -0.93 29.50
N GLY A 138 2.11 -2.18 29.35
CA GLY A 138 1.25 -3.35 29.08
C GLY A 138 0.54 -3.30 27.71
N GLY A 139 1.20 -2.73 26.69
CA GLY A 139 0.59 -2.42 25.40
C GLY A 139 0.61 -3.53 24.35
N ILE A 140 0.07 -3.20 23.19
CA ILE A 140 0.15 -3.97 21.94
C ILE A 140 0.63 -3.06 20.80
N GLU A 141 1.19 -3.64 19.74
CA GLU A 141 1.52 -2.91 18.52
C GLU A 141 0.67 -3.42 17.35
N ILE A 142 0.00 -2.50 16.65
CA ILE A 142 -0.73 -2.77 15.40
C ILE A 142 0.13 -2.26 14.26
N VAL A 143 0.54 -3.17 13.38
CA VAL A 143 1.43 -2.85 12.26
C VAL A 143 0.60 -2.55 11.01
N CYS A 144 0.65 -1.27 10.56
CA CYS A 144 -0.06 -0.76 9.39
C CYS A 144 0.95 -0.40 8.28
N ALA A 145 1.66 -1.42 7.79
CA ALA A 145 2.60 -1.26 6.68
C ALA A 145 1.86 -1.11 5.35
N GLU A 146 2.45 -0.35 4.40
CA GLU A 146 1.91 -0.24 3.04
C GLU A 146 1.70 -1.60 2.38
N LEU A 147 0.54 -1.79 1.77
CA LEU A 147 0.19 -2.99 1.02
C LEU A 147 0.72 -2.87 -0.43
N LYS A 148 1.91 -3.42 -0.67
CA LYS A 148 2.59 -3.31 -1.97
C LYS A 148 2.21 -4.41 -2.97
N ARG A 149 1.68 -5.54 -2.50
CA ARG A 149 1.34 -6.68 -3.35
C ARG A 149 -0.17 -6.75 -3.54
N ASP A 150 -0.61 -7.10 -4.74
CA ASP A 150 -2.03 -7.30 -5.04
C ASP A 150 -2.68 -8.35 -4.13
N ALA A 151 -1.93 -9.39 -3.74
CA ALA A 151 -2.41 -10.39 -2.78
C ALA A 151 -2.76 -9.76 -1.43
N ASP A 152 -1.92 -8.86 -0.90
CA ASP A 152 -2.19 -8.19 0.38
C ASP A 152 -3.41 -7.26 0.28
N LYS A 153 -3.63 -6.60 -0.89
CA LYS A 153 -4.81 -5.78 -1.16
C LYS A 153 -6.07 -6.63 -1.31
N GLN A 154 -5.95 -7.82 -1.92
CA GLN A 154 -7.04 -8.79 -1.98
C GLN A 154 -7.42 -9.29 -0.58
N ASP A 155 -6.45 -9.60 0.26
CA ASP A 155 -6.68 -9.99 1.65
C ASP A 155 -7.36 -8.86 2.45
N PHE A 156 -6.95 -7.62 2.24
CA PHE A 156 -7.59 -6.43 2.81
C PHE A 156 -9.06 -6.33 2.37
N ALA A 157 -9.32 -6.36 1.06
CA ALA A 157 -10.68 -6.26 0.54
C ALA A 157 -11.56 -7.42 1.02
N ALA A 158 -11.04 -8.65 1.02
CA ALA A 158 -11.75 -9.82 1.57
C ALA A 158 -12.09 -9.65 3.06
N ALA A 159 -11.18 -9.06 3.85
CA ALA A 159 -11.43 -8.77 5.26
C ALA A 159 -12.54 -7.72 5.45
N GLU A 160 -12.59 -6.65 4.61
CA GLU A 160 -13.67 -5.66 4.65
C GLU A 160 -15.05 -6.31 4.42
N PHE A 161 -15.18 -7.18 3.40
CA PHE A 161 -16.43 -7.91 3.16
C PHE A 161 -16.78 -8.86 4.31
N LYS A 162 -15.80 -9.59 4.83
CA LYS A 162 -15.99 -10.51 5.96
C LYS A 162 -16.46 -9.78 7.23
N LEU A 163 -15.86 -8.64 7.57
CA LEU A 163 -16.26 -7.82 8.71
C LEU A 163 -17.71 -7.32 8.59
N ALA A 164 -18.14 -7.02 7.35
CA ALA A 164 -19.52 -6.64 7.07
C ALA A 164 -20.48 -7.85 6.98
N GLY A 165 -20.04 -9.08 7.25
CA GLY A 165 -20.85 -10.29 7.10
C GLY A 165 -21.25 -10.60 5.66
N ARG A 166 -20.48 -10.09 4.67
CA ARG A 166 -20.76 -10.20 3.23
C ARG A 166 -19.75 -11.10 2.53
N ARG A 167 -20.10 -11.62 1.37
CA ARG A 167 -19.23 -12.45 0.55
C ARG A 167 -18.91 -11.77 -0.78
N ILE A 168 -17.69 -11.98 -1.25
CA ILE A 168 -17.22 -11.56 -2.56
C ILE A 168 -16.50 -12.72 -3.23
N ALA A 169 -16.77 -12.94 -4.52
CA ALA A 169 -16.14 -14.01 -5.29
C ALA A 169 -14.64 -13.70 -5.54
N PRO A 170 -13.77 -14.73 -5.61
CA PRO A 170 -12.33 -14.50 -5.87
C PRO A 170 -12.05 -13.76 -7.20
N ALA A 171 -12.85 -13.96 -8.23
CA ALA A 171 -12.75 -13.23 -9.49
C ALA A 171 -13.09 -11.75 -9.31
N ALA A 172 -14.17 -11.45 -8.55
CA ALA A 172 -14.57 -10.09 -8.21
C ALA A 172 -13.51 -9.37 -7.37
N LEU A 173 -12.88 -10.05 -6.41
CA LEU A 173 -11.75 -9.50 -5.63
C LEU A 173 -10.58 -9.08 -6.52
N ARG A 174 -10.20 -9.94 -7.48
CA ARG A 174 -9.13 -9.60 -8.43
C ARG A 174 -9.50 -8.41 -9.31
N ALA A 175 -10.73 -8.38 -9.84
CA ALA A 175 -11.22 -7.27 -10.64
C ALA A 175 -11.25 -5.96 -9.84
N LEU A 176 -11.71 -6.01 -8.59
CA LEU A 176 -11.77 -4.85 -7.72
C LEU A 176 -10.36 -4.30 -7.40
N VAL A 177 -9.41 -5.17 -7.04
CA VAL A 177 -8.03 -4.76 -6.79
C VAL A 177 -7.37 -4.22 -8.06
N ALA A 178 -7.64 -4.80 -9.23
CA ALA A 178 -7.13 -4.30 -10.51
C ALA A 178 -7.68 -2.90 -10.84
N ALA A 179 -8.93 -2.61 -10.46
CA ALA A 179 -9.56 -1.31 -10.67
C ALA A 179 -9.01 -0.20 -9.73
N PHE A 180 -8.45 -0.57 -8.58
CA PHE A 180 -7.98 0.36 -7.54
C PHE A 180 -6.59 -0.01 -7.03
N SER A 181 -5.67 -0.36 -7.94
CA SER A 181 -4.33 -0.90 -7.59
C SER A 181 -3.43 0.09 -6.86
N ASP A 182 -3.60 1.39 -7.06
CA ASP A 182 -2.63 2.40 -6.65
C ASP A 182 -3.03 3.13 -5.36
N ASP A 183 -4.29 3.07 -4.95
CA ASP A 183 -4.81 3.75 -3.76
C ASP A 183 -5.67 2.81 -2.89
N LEU A 184 -5.18 2.50 -1.69
CA LEU A 184 -5.90 1.66 -0.73
C LEU A 184 -7.16 2.35 -0.19
N GLY A 185 -7.17 3.67 -0.13
CA GLY A 185 -8.34 4.47 0.28
C GLY A 185 -9.49 4.34 -0.70
N GLU A 186 -9.19 4.42 -2.01
CA GLU A 186 -10.18 4.21 -3.07
C GLU A 186 -10.68 2.76 -3.08
N LEU A 187 -9.78 1.79 -2.91
CA LEU A 187 -10.18 0.38 -2.76
C LEU A 187 -11.11 0.17 -1.56
N ALA A 188 -10.79 0.76 -0.42
CA ALA A 188 -11.63 0.70 0.78
C ALA A 188 -13.00 1.37 0.56
N ALA A 189 -13.04 2.51 -0.13
CA ALA A 189 -14.28 3.20 -0.49
C ALA A 189 -15.13 2.35 -1.44
N ALA A 190 -14.53 1.72 -2.44
CA ALA A 190 -15.21 0.81 -3.36
C ALA A 190 -15.76 -0.44 -2.65
N CYS A 191 -15.01 -1.02 -1.72
CA CYS A 191 -15.51 -2.12 -0.87
C CYS A 191 -16.77 -1.67 -0.09
N ARG A 192 -16.70 -0.51 0.59
CA ARG A 192 -17.85 0.02 1.35
C ARG A 192 -19.07 0.25 0.46
N GLN A 193 -18.88 0.82 -0.74
CA GLN A 193 -19.95 1.05 -1.68
C GLN A 193 -20.61 -0.26 -2.11
N LEU A 194 -19.83 -1.27 -2.54
CA LEU A 194 -20.39 -2.57 -2.93
C LEU A 194 -21.11 -3.28 -1.78
N ILE A 195 -20.59 -3.18 -0.56
CA ILE A 195 -21.20 -3.74 0.65
C ILE A 195 -22.56 -3.08 0.91
N ALA A 196 -22.70 -1.77 0.71
CA ALA A 196 -23.93 -1.02 0.95
C ALA A 196 -24.97 -1.22 -0.16
N ASP A 197 -24.52 -1.18 -1.42
CA ASP A 197 -25.42 -1.06 -2.57
C ASP A 197 -25.86 -2.40 -3.15
N VAL A 198 -25.03 -3.45 -3.02
CA VAL A 198 -25.30 -4.74 -3.69
C VAL A 198 -25.98 -5.71 -2.73
N PRO A 199 -27.23 -6.12 -2.99
CA PRO A 199 -27.86 -7.18 -2.19
C PRO A 199 -27.27 -8.55 -2.56
N GLY A 200 -26.78 -9.31 -1.57
CA GLY A 200 -26.23 -10.66 -1.77
C GLY A 200 -24.72 -10.69 -2.05
N ASP A 201 -24.26 -11.78 -2.66
CA ASP A 201 -22.85 -12.01 -2.96
C ASP A 201 -22.37 -11.12 -4.12
N VAL A 202 -21.15 -10.60 -4.04
CA VAL A 202 -20.55 -9.77 -5.09
C VAL A 202 -19.76 -10.65 -6.05
N ASP A 203 -20.14 -10.66 -7.32
CA ASP A 203 -19.47 -11.36 -8.40
C ASP A 203 -18.67 -10.39 -9.32
N GLU A 204 -17.92 -10.93 -10.26
CA GLU A 204 -17.12 -10.16 -11.21
C GLU A 204 -17.98 -9.25 -12.10
N ALA A 205 -19.17 -9.72 -12.53
CA ALA A 205 -20.08 -8.94 -13.36
C ALA A 205 -20.59 -7.71 -12.60
N THR A 206 -20.83 -7.85 -11.29
CA THR A 206 -21.21 -6.74 -10.42
C THR A 206 -20.10 -5.72 -10.33
N VAL A 207 -18.84 -6.13 -10.11
CA VAL A 207 -17.69 -5.22 -10.09
C VAL A 207 -17.54 -4.51 -11.44
N ALA A 208 -17.66 -5.23 -12.56
CA ALA A 208 -17.61 -4.65 -13.89
C ALA A 208 -18.75 -3.63 -14.13
N LYS A 209 -19.94 -3.86 -13.60
CA LYS A 209 -21.06 -2.93 -13.70
C LYS A 209 -20.82 -1.63 -12.96
N TYR A 210 -20.22 -1.68 -11.75
CA TYR A 210 -19.97 -0.50 -10.91
C TYR A 210 -18.70 0.25 -11.33
N TYR A 211 -17.68 -0.49 -11.75
CA TYR A 211 -16.32 0.05 -11.95
C TYR A 211 -15.72 -0.28 -13.32
N GLY A 212 -16.48 -0.87 -14.25
CA GLY A 212 -15.99 -1.28 -15.56
C GLY A 212 -15.50 -0.14 -16.46
N GLY A 213 -15.90 1.11 -16.18
CA GLY A 213 -15.31 2.31 -16.79
C GLY A 213 -14.13 2.90 -16.02
N ARG A 214 -13.77 2.30 -14.89
CA ARG A 214 -12.73 2.79 -13.95
C ARG A 214 -11.56 1.81 -13.75
N VAL A 215 -11.46 0.79 -14.62
CA VAL A 215 -10.21 0.01 -14.68
C VAL A 215 -9.17 0.99 -15.15
N GLU A 216 -8.52 1.66 -14.21
CA GLU A 216 -7.29 2.39 -14.48
C GLU A 216 -6.32 1.35 -15.03
N THR A 217 -6.29 1.30 -16.35
CA THR A 217 -5.34 0.48 -17.06
C THR A 217 -4.02 1.15 -16.81
N THR A 218 -3.34 0.72 -15.75
CA THR A 218 -2.07 1.31 -15.38
C THR A 218 -1.14 1.24 -16.60
N ALA A 219 -0.27 2.21 -16.72
CA ALA A 219 0.77 2.23 -17.74
C ALA A 219 1.54 0.89 -17.79
N PHE A 220 1.64 0.20 -16.67
CA PHE A 220 2.24 -1.13 -16.55
C PHE A 220 1.41 -2.25 -17.18
N THR A 221 0.08 -2.19 -17.14
CA THR A 221 -0.78 -3.19 -17.78
C THR A 221 -0.64 -3.12 -19.31
N VAL A 222 -0.57 -1.91 -19.87
CA VAL A 222 -0.27 -1.70 -21.30
C VAL A 222 1.06 -2.34 -21.66
N ALA A 223 2.12 -2.00 -20.90
CA ALA A 223 3.46 -2.51 -21.14
C ALA A 223 3.56 -4.04 -20.99
N ASP A 224 2.91 -4.62 -19.96
CA ASP A 224 2.89 -6.08 -19.73
C ASP A 224 2.19 -6.83 -20.85
N SER A 225 1.05 -6.32 -21.32
CA SER A 225 0.32 -6.95 -22.43
C SER A 225 1.12 -6.89 -23.73
N ALA A 226 1.76 -5.75 -24.02
CA ALA A 226 2.60 -5.59 -25.21
C ALA A 226 3.83 -6.50 -25.15
N ILE A 227 4.59 -6.52 -24.05
CA ILE A 227 5.79 -7.37 -23.88
C ILE A 227 5.44 -8.86 -24.00
N ALA A 228 4.27 -9.26 -23.50
CA ALA A 228 3.76 -10.63 -23.64
C ALA A 228 3.32 -10.98 -25.08
N GLY A 229 3.34 -10.04 -26.02
CA GLY A 229 2.93 -10.22 -27.40
C GLY A 229 1.41 -10.19 -27.63
N ARG A 230 0.62 -9.76 -26.64
CA ARG A 230 -0.83 -9.64 -26.73
C ARG A 230 -1.21 -8.27 -27.29
N HIS A 231 -1.01 -8.08 -28.60
CA HIS A 231 -1.21 -6.77 -29.26
C HIS A 231 -2.63 -6.20 -29.05
N GLY A 232 -3.67 -7.02 -29.28
CA GLY A 232 -5.05 -6.59 -29.12
C GLY A 232 -5.36 -6.08 -27.71
N ASP A 233 -4.95 -6.86 -26.69
CA ASP A 233 -5.14 -6.50 -25.30
C ASP A 233 -4.39 -5.20 -24.96
N ALA A 234 -3.15 -5.05 -25.46
CA ALA A 234 -2.33 -3.87 -25.21
C ALA A 234 -2.93 -2.61 -25.84
N ILE A 235 -3.48 -2.69 -27.06
CA ILE A 235 -4.14 -1.56 -27.73
C ILE A 235 -5.45 -1.18 -27.01
N ILE A 236 -6.27 -2.15 -26.62
CA ILE A 236 -7.49 -1.90 -25.85
C ILE A 236 -7.14 -1.19 -24.55
N ALA A 237 -6.15 -1.72 -23.85
CA ALA A 237 -5.66 -1.18 -22.60
C ALA A 237 -5.11 0.25 -22.77
N LEU A 238 -4.33 0.51 -23.82
CA LEU A 238 -3.80 1.84 -24.14
C LEU A 238 -4.92 2.86 -24.40
N ARG A 239 -5.86 2.51 -25.27
CA ARG A 239 -6.99 3.42 -25.59
C ARG A 239 -7.83 3.72 -24.37
N HIS A 240 -8.14 2.69 -23.57
CA HIS A 240 -8.88 2.89 -22.33
C HIS A 240 -8.15 3.84 -21.37
N ALA A 241 -6.81 3.70 -21.20
CA ALA A 241 -6.03 4.58 -20.36
C ALA A 241 -6.12 6.04 -20.85
N LEU A 242 -5.94 6.27 -22.17
CA LEU A 242 -5.98 7.60 -22.76
C LEU A 242 -7.38 8.22 -22.70
N ASP A 243 -8.43 7.45 -22.97
CA ASP A 243 -9.85 7.89 -22.88
C ASP A 243 -10.22 8.26 -21.44
N SER A 244 -9.61 7.60 -20.45
CA SER A 244 -9.76 7.91 -19.01
C SER A 244 -8.92 9.12 -18.57
N GLY A 245 -8.17 9.76 -19.48
CA GLY A 245 -7.36 10.95 -19.19
C GLY A 245 -5.95 10.68 -18.70
N ALA A 246 -5.44 9.45 -18.84
CA ALA A 246 -4.05 9.17 -18.49
C ALA A 246 -3.06 9.96 -19.37
N ASP A 247 -2.04 10.55 -18.73
CA ASP A 247 -0.96 11.23 -19.43
C ASP A 247 -0.10 10.21 -20.21
N PRO A 248 0.23 10.46 -21.49
CA PRO A 248 1.11 9.64 -22.31
C PRO A 248 2.51 9.39 -21.71
N VAL A 249 3.09 10.36 -21.00
CA VAL A 249 4.46 10.31 -20.49
C VAL A 249 4.69 9.17 -19.47
N PRO A 250 3.84 8.93 -18.46
CA PRO A 250 3.93 7.78 -17.58
C PRO A 250 3.84 6.44 -18.29
N ILE A 251 3.06 6.35 -19.39
CA ILE A 251 2.93 5.11 -20.17
C ILE A 251 4.29 4.77 -20.82
N VAL A 252 4.94 5.74 -21.45
CA VAL A 252 6.29 5.56 -22.01
C VAL A 252 7.30 5.21 -20.91
N ALA A 253 7.20 5.86 -19.75
CA ALA A 253 8.09 5.57 -18.62
C ALA A 253 7.96 4.12 -18.12
N ALA A 254 6.75 3.55 -18.10
CA ALA A 254 6.53 2.15 -17.74
C ALA A 254 7.19 1.18 -18.73
N PHE A 255 7.05 1.43 -20.02
CA PHE A 255 7.78 0.68 -21.05
C PHE A 255 9.29 0.80 -20.87
N ALA A 256 9.80 2.02 -20.65
CA ALA A 256 11.23 2.28 -20.43
C ALA A 256 11.79 1.48 -19.26
N MET A 257 11.08 1.44 -18.14
CA MET A 257 11.51 0.70 -16.96
C MET A 257 11.57 -0.79 -17.22
N LYS A 258 10.57 -1.37 -17.90
CA LYS A 258 10.52 -2.81 -18.21
C LYS A 258 11.56 -3.21 -19.24
N ILE A 259 11.63 -2.52 -20.37
CA ILE A 259 12.61 -2.81 -21.43
C ILE A 259 14.05 -2.65 -20.92
N ARG A 260 14.34 -1.65 -20.11
CA ARG A 260 15.65 -1.49 -19.46
C ARG A 260 15.99 -2.67 -18.55
N THR A 261 15.02 -3.15 -17.78
CA THR A 261 15.21 -4.33 -16.91
C THR A 261 15.46 -5.59 -17.72
N MET A 262 14.69 -5.81 -18.80
CA MET A 262 14.89 -6.92 -19.74
C MET A 262 16.27 -6.85 -20.38
N ALA A 263 16.69 -5.70 -20.89
CA ALA A 263 17.99 -5.51 -21.52
C ALA A 263 19.17 -5.77 -20.54
N LYS A 264 19.06 -5.31 -19.28
CA LYS A 264 20.04 -5.62 -18.23
C LYS A 264 20.18 -7.13 -17.99
N VAL A 265 19.04 -7.84 -17.92
CA VAL A 265 19.03 -9.29 -17.66
C VAL A 265 19.52 -10.07 -18.88
N ALA A 266 19.16 -9.67 -20.10
CA ALA A 266 19.64 -10.29 -21.35
C ALA A 266 21.17 -10.13 -21.51
N GLY A 267 21.69 -8.92 -21.24
CA GLY A 267 23.12 -8.63 -21.33
C GLY A 267 23.98 -9.30 -20.27
N ALA A 268 23.39 -9.74 -19.17
CA ALA A 268 24.13 -10.29 -18.03
C ALA A 268 24.75 -11.67 -18.24
N ARG A 269 24.35 -12.45 -19.26
CA ARG A 269 24.91 -13.76 -19.72
C ARG A 269 25.58 -14.58 -18.61
N GLY A 270 24.89 -14.80 -17.47
CA GLY A 270 25.42 -15.61 -16.36
C GLY A 270 26.13 -14.82 -15.26
N ALA A 271 26.15 -13.49 -15.29
CA ALA A 271 26.63 -12.68 -14.19
C ALA A 271 25.76 -12.88 -12.93
N ALA A 272 26.38 -12.77 -11.74
CA ALA A 272 25.66 -12.91 -10.47
C ALA A 272 24.53 -11.87 -10.37
N ALA A 273 23.35 -12.30 -9.91
CA ALA A 273 22.17 -11.43 -9.72
C ALA A 273 22.47 -10.16 -8.92
N SER A 274 23.42 -10.23 -7.98
CA SER A 274 23.87 -9.12 -7.15
C SER A 274 24.55 -7.97 -7.93
N SER A 275 25.12 -8.27 -9.12
CA SER A 275 25.81 -7.26 -9.96
C SER A 275 24.84 -6.38 -10.77
N LEU A 276 23.56 -6.77 -10.88
CA LEU A 276 22.58 -6.07 -11.68
C LEU A 276 21.85 -4.96 -10.93
N GLY A 277 21.97 -4.91 -9.60
CA GLY A 277 21.23 -3.97 -8.75
C GLY A 277 19.71 -4.20 -8.79
N LEU A 278 19.28 -5.43 -9.07
CA LEU A 278 17.87 -5.84 -9.15
C LEU A 278 17.55 -6.86 -8.07
N ALA A 279 16.32 -6.80 -7.54
CA ALA A 279 15.83 -7.83 -6.63
C ALA A 279 15.65 -9.17 -7.37
N PRO A 280 15.82 -10.35 -6.70
CA PRO A 280 15.70 -11.65 -7.35
C PRO A 280 14.39 -11.84 -8.13
N TRP A 281 13.26 -11.41 -7.57
CA TRP A 281 11.96 -11.51 -8.23
C TRP A 281 11.86 -10.67 -9.52
N GLN A 282 12.57 -9.52 -9.60
CA GLN A 282 12.64 -8.69 -10.81
C GLN A 282 13.40 -9.40 -11.93
N ILE A 283 14.49 -10.10 -11.57
CA ILE A 283 15.28 -10.89 -12.51
C ILE A 283 14.45 -12.05 -13.07
N ASP A 284 13.74 -12.77 -12.19
CA ASP A 284 12.90 -13.89 -12.59
C ASP A 284 11.71 -13.45 -13.45
N ARG A 285 11.14 -12.27 -13.18
CA ARG A 285 10.12 -11.67 -14.02
C ARG A 285 10.69 -11.30 -15.39
N ALA A 286 11.81 -10.58 -15.43
CA ALA A 286 12.46 -10.20 -16.69
C ALA A 286 12.87 -11.40 -17.55
N ARG A 287 13.30 -12.51 -16.93
CA ARG A 287 13.57 -13.77 -17.65
C ARG A 287 12.32 -14.35 -18.29
N ARG A 288 11.18 -14.28 -17.64
CA ARG A 288 9.89 -14.69 -18.24
C ARG A 288 9.49 -13.77 -19.38
N ASP A 289 9.64 -12.46 -19.18
CA ASP A 289 9.31 -11.44 -20.17
C ASP A 289 10.20 -11.53 -21.42
N LEU A 290 11.44 -12.00 -21.27
CA LEU A 290 12.39 -12.26 -22.36
C LEU A 290 12.06 -13.48 -23.24
N GLN A 291 11.09 -14.30 -22.86
CA GLN A 291 10.74 -15.47 -23.66
C GLN A 291 10.25 -15.09 -25.06
N GLY A 292 10.99 -15.57 -26.06
CA GLY A 292 10.73 -15.30 -27.48
C GLY A 292 11.27 -13.95 -27.98
N TRP A 293 12.04 -13.22 -27.17
CA TRP A 293 12.81 -12.05 -27.58
C TRP A 293 14.24 -12.45 -27.96
N ASP A 294 14.80 -11.72 -28.91
CA ASP A 294 16.22 -11.79 -29.29
C ASP A 294 16.87 -10.40 -29.11
N ASP A 295 18.19 -10.32 -29.27
CA ASP A 295 18.97 -9.11 -29.09
C ASP A 295 18.56 -8.00 -30.10
N GLU A 296 18.23 -8.40 -31.35
CA GLU A 296 17.80 -7.50 -32.41
C GLU A 296 16.43 -6.90 -32.09
N GLY A 297 15.48 -7.71 -31.64
CA GLY A 297 14.15 -7.26 -31.23
C GLY A 297 14.19 -6.34 -30.01
N LEU A 298 15.08 -6.60 -29.06
CA LEU A 298 15.30 -5.68 -27.93
C LEU A 298 15.89 -4.34 -28.41
N GLY A 299 16.81 -4.35 -29.36
CA GLY A 299 17.35 -3.15 -29.98
C GLY A 299 16.25 -2.32 -30.64
N ALA A 300 15.43 -2.94 -31.48
CA ALA A 300 14.30 -2.28 -32.15
C ALA A 300 13.29 -1.71 -31.15
N ALA A 301 13.01 -2.42 -30.06
CA ALA A 301 12.13 -1.92 -28.99
C ALA A 301 12.71 -0.70 -28.27
N ILE A 302 14.01 -0.64 -28.03
CA ILE A 302 14.68 0.52 -27.42
C ILE A 302 14.62 1.74 -28.36
N GLU A 303 14.84 1.55 -29.66
CA GLU A 303 14.73 2.63 -30.65
C GLU A 303 13.29 3.16 -30.75
N ALA A 304 12.30 2.26 -30.83
CA ALA A 304 10.89 2.66 -30.83
C ALA A 304 10.49 3.40 -29.55
N LEU A 305 11.02 2.97 -28.40
CA LEU A 305 10.80 3.63 -27.12
C LEU A 305 11.39 5.05 -27.09
N ALA A 306 12.61 5.23 -27.60
CA ALA A 306 13.23 6.55 -27.66
C ALA A 306 12.44 7.51 -28.58
N ALA A 307 11.95 7.00 -29.72
CA ALA A 307 11.08 7.78 -30.62
C ALA A 307 9.75 8.17 -29.94
N ALA A 308 9.10 7.23 -29.23
CA ALA A 308 7.87 7.51 -28.51
C ALA A 308 8.09 8.51 -27.36
N ASP A 309 9.21 8.41 -26.63
CA ASP A 309 9.56 9.37 -25.55
C ASP A 309 9.72 10.79 -26.09
N ALA A 310 10.39 10.96 -27.23
CA ALA A 310 10.51 12.25 -27.89
C ALA A 310 9.14 12.77 -28.36
N ALA A 311 8.32 11.90 -28.95
CA ALA A 311 7.00 12.26 -29.47
C ALA A 311 6.05 12.77 -28.37
N VAL A 312 5.95 12.04 -27.22
CA VAL A 312 5.08 12.45 -26.11
C VAL A 312 5.57 13.71 -25.39
N LYS A 313 6.84 14.07 -25.54
CA LYS A 313 7.44 15.31 -25.03
C LYS A 313 7.34 16.48 -26.02
N GLY A 314 6.61 16.32 -27.11
CA GLY A 314 6.29 17.39 -28.05
C GLY A 314 7.11 17.41 -29.35
N ALA A 315 7.89 16.36 -29.66
CA ALA A 315 8.62 16.27 -30.94
C ALA A 315 7.69 15.87 -32.11
N GLU A 316 6.55 15.26 -31.85
CA GLU A 316 5.55 14.88 -32.86
C GLU A 316 4.18 15.49 -32.53
N ARG A 317 3.31 15.63 -33.58
CA ARG A 317 1.98 16.23 -33.41
C ARG A 317 0.94 15.28 -32.79
N ASP A 318 1.18 13.97 -32.88
CA ASP A 318 0.23 12.95 -32.41
C ASP A 318 0.92 11.98 -31.45
N PRO A 319 0.88 12.27 -30.15
CA PRO A 319 1.47 11.41 -29.14
C PRO A 319 0.73 10.07 -28.99
N VAL A 320 -0.57 10.01 -29.32
CA VAL A 320 -1.37 8.77 -29.27
C VAL A 320 -0.91 7.80 -30.33
N PHE A 321 -0.73 8.25 -31.57
CA PHE A 321 -0.20 7.43 -32.64
C PHE A 321 1.21 6.92 -32.33
N ALA A 322 2.07 7.73 -31.72
CA ALA A 322 3.40 7.31 -31.31
C ALA A 322 3.36 6.15 -30.28
N LEU A 323 2.40 6.21 -29.34
CA LEU A 323 2.17 5.13 -28.36
C LEU A 323 1.62 3.87 -29.03
N GLU A 324 0.65 3.98 -29.95
CA GLU A 324 0.12 2.82 -30.68
C GLU A 324 1.20 2.14 -31.51
N ARG A 325 2.08 2.91 -32.16
CA ARG A 325 3.25 2.41 -32.87
C ARG A 325 4.23 1.68 -31.95
N LEU A 326 4.52 2.27 -30.76
CA LEU A 326 5.35 1.65 -29.74
C LEU A 326 4.78 0.29 -29.28
N VAL A 327 3.48 0.24 -28.98
CA VAL A 327 2.78 -1.00 -28.64
C VAL A 327 2.89 -2.02 -29.76
N GLY A 328 2.73 -1.60 -31.02
CA GLY A 328 2.89 -2.48 -32.19
C GLY A 328 4.27 -3.14 -32.27
N VAL A 329 5.33 -2.33 -32.21
CA VAL A 329 6.72 -2.82 -32.26
C VAL A 329 7.03 -3.76 -31.10
N ILE A 330 6.63 -3.41 -29.88
CA ILE A 330 6.90 -4.24 -28.70
C ILE A 330 6.09 -5.53 -28.74
N SER A 331 4.82 -5.50 -29.15
CA SER A 331 4.00 -6.71 -29.26
C SER A 331 4.51 -7.68 -30.33
N ALA A 332 5.11 -7.14 -31.39
CA ALA A 332 5.81 -7.94 -32.41
C ALA A 332 7.23 -8.38 -31.98
N ARG A 333 7.67 -8.03 -30.75
CA ARG A 333 9.02 -8.29 -30.24
C ARG A 333 10.12 -7.71 -31.12
N GLY A 334 9.90 -6.49 -31.61
CA GLY A 334 10.82 -5.79 -32.51
C GLY A 334 10.87 -6.33 -33.96
N ARG A 335 10.07 -7.34 -34.29
CA ARG A 335 10.01 -7.88 -35.67
C ARG A 335 9.12 -6.97 -36.52
N ALA A 336 9.42 -6.89 -37.81
CA ALA A 336 8.55 -6.16 -38.74
C ALA A 336 7.13 -6.73 -38.68
N LEU A 337 6.13 -5.86 -38.50
CA LEU A 337 4.74 -6.24 -38.66
C LEU A 337 4.54 -6.63 -40.14
N ALA A 338 4.21 -7.90 -40.40
CA ALA A 338 3.96 -8.40 -41.74
C ALA A 338 2.66 -7.79 -42.33
#